data_8837756465ffb480c4a4429c583eafca
#
_entry.id   8837756465ffb480c4a4429c583eafca
#
_cell.length_a   1.000
_cell.length_b   1.000
_cell.length_c   1.000
_cell.angle_alpha   90.00
_cell.angle_beta   90.00
_cell.angle_gamma   90.00
#
_symmetry.space_group_name_H-M   'P 1'
#
loop_
_entity.id
_entity.type
_entity.pdbx_description
1 polymer ?
#
loop_
_entity_poly.entity_id
_entity_poly.type
_entity_poly.pdbx_seq_one_letter_code
_entity_poly.pdbx_strand_id
1 'polypeptide(L)'
;MNYIVSQRVLDQIELECRRNPDTETGGILVGSRDADQLAITHATGPGLQWEGSSYHFVKDTEYLQSVLNILFEYFGVNYLGVWHKHPISTPHPSNGDIFSAMEEVDDPELKLGELITPICVMESGQVRVLPFAIKERGYRVIEWTPRNHDEMQANGSLRGQWYNTDIGRKRLIEELARFDDVGVDAELLKGNDETYRINITLTEDSNRRLVILCPAEYPVIAPEVAIYDGNTNEYEPLRSNLLENWNIYIYLSELIQEYRDVKSNSTAQLGGNISRPLPPRNWVRDGHKLVRVLCYLAWTVVKITKWPSDLAMKVAKYMDQLEKWFDDRNQ
;
A
#
# COMPACT_ATOMS: atom_id res chain seq x y z
N MET A 1 1.95 -16.13 -25.72
CA MET A 1 1.82 -15.43 -24.43
C MET A 1 1.02 -14.15 -24.66
N ASN A 2 -0.11 -14.00 -24.02
CA ASN A 2 -0.93 -12.80 -24.02
C ASN A 2 -0.55 -11.93 -22.79
N TYR A 3 -0.25 -10.64 -22.99
CA TYR A 3 0.11 -9.73 -21.91
C TYR A 3 -1.07 -8.80 -21.64
N ILE A 4 -1.58 -8.84 -20.43
CA ILE A 4 -2.60 -7.89 -19.98
C ILE A 4 -2.05 -7.05 -18.82
N VAL A 5 -2.46 -5.81 -18.77
CA VAL A 5 -2.03 -4.86 -17.73
C VAL A 5 -3.24 -4.14 -17.18
N SER A 6 -3.31 -4.00 -15.84
CA SER A 6 -4.32 -3.20 -15.20
C SER A 6 -4.13 -1.71 -15.53
N GLN A 7 -5.21 -0.98 -15.81
CA GLN A 7 -5.15 0.46 -16.00
C GLN A 7 -4.53 1.15 -14.78
N ARG A 8 -4.84 0.66 -13.56
CA ARG A 8 -4.26 1.18 -12.32
C ARG A 8 -2.71 1.08 -12.28
N VAL A 9 -2.14 0.06 -12.90
CA VAL A 9 -0.67 -0.08 -13.04
C VAL A 9 -0.11 1.06 -13.88
N LEU A 10 -0.74 1.38 -15.01
CA LEU A 10 -0.32 2.46 -15.89
C LEU A 10 -0.45 3.83 -15.20
N ASP A 11 -1.56 4.04 -14.49
CA ASP A 11 -1.81 5.26 -13.73
C ASP A 11 -0.79 5.45 -12.61
N GLN A 12 -0.42 4.38 -11.90
CA GLN A 12 0.61 4.41 -10.85
C GLN A 12 1.99 4.74 -11.43
N ILE A 13 2.37 4.11 -12.53
CA ILE A 13 3.63 4.38 -13.22
C ILE A 13 3.67 5.84 -13.69
N GLU A 14 2.59 6.34 -14.27
CA GLU A 14 2.51 7.73 -14.71
C GLU A 14 2.66 8.70 -13.55
N LEU A 15 1.98 8.44 -12.43
CA LEU A 15 2.06 9.25 -11.22
C LEU A 15 3.49 9.35 -10.70
N GLU A 16 4.19 8.21 -10.58
CA GLU A 16 5.58 8.17 -10.12
C GLU A 16 6.55 8.87 -11.08
N CYS A 17 6.35 8.73 -12.39
CA CYS A 17 7.14 9.46 -13.39
C CYS A 17 6.96 10.98 -13.26
N ARG A 18 5.74 11.45 -13.00
CA ARG A 18 5.43 12.89 -12.83
C ARG A 18 5.97 13.45 -11.52
N ARG A 19 6.02 12.65 -10.45
CA ARG A 19 6.61 13.04 -9.16
C ARG A 19 8.13 13.22 -9.23
N ASN A 20 8.78 12.54 -10.16
CA ASN A 20 10.23 12.51 -10.31
C ASN A 20 10.67 12.92 -11.73
N PRO A 21 10.39 14.16 -12.19
CA PRO A 21 10.56 14.52 -13.60
C PRO A 21 12.02 14.44 -14.08
N ASP A 22 12.99 14.78 -13.24
CA ASP A 22 14.40 14.97 -13.60
C ASP A 22 15.32 13.82 -13.18
N THR A 23 14.77 12.81 -12.47
CA THR A 23 15.56 11.67 -11.97
C THR A 23 15.03 10.35 -12.53
N GLU A 24 15.90 9.35 -12.60
CA GLU A 24 15.45 7.98 -12.76
C GLU A 24 14.60 7.58 -11.54
N THR A 25 13.51 6.90 -11.78
CA THR A 25 12.64 6.29 -10.77
C THR A 25 12.10 5.00 -11.34
N GLY A 26 11.57 4.15 -10.48
CA GLY A 26 11.04 2.86 -10.92
C GLY A 26 10.37 2.11 -9.79
N GLY A 27 10.12 0.84 -10.01
CA GLY A 27 9.50 -0.04 -9.02
C GLY A 27 9.36 -1.45 -9.56
N ILE A 28 8.68 -2.30 -8.82
CA ILE A 28 8.41 -3.68 -9.25
C ILE A 28 7.04 -3.79 -9.89
N LEU A 29 6.91 -4.78 -10.77
CA LEU A 29 5.66 -5.25 -11.34
C LEU A 29 5.26 -6.56 -10.69
N VAL A 30 4.00 -6.66 -10.31
CA VAL A 30 3.45 -7.82 -9.61
C VAL A 30 2.17 -8.29 -10.31
N GLY A 31 1.97 -9.60 -10.34
CA GLY A 31 0.80 -10.17 -10.98
C GLY A 31 0.86 -11.69 -11.07
N SER A 32 0.18 -12.26 -12.05
CA SER A 32 0.12 -13.70 -12.27
C SER A 32 0.63 -14.10 -13.65
N ARG A 33 1.14 -15.32 -13.75
CA ARG A 33 1.60 -15.93 -14.98
C ARG A 33 1.02 -17.32 -15.11
N ASP A 34 0.31 -17.55 -16.21
CA ASP A 34 -0.19 -18.83 -16.63
C ASP A 34 0.51 -19.29 -17.94
N ALA A 35 0.13 -20.45 -18.47
CA ALA A 35 0.72 -20.99 -19.70
C ALA A 35 0.58 -20.04 -20.91
N ASP A 36 -0.57 -19.37 -21.03
CA ASP A 36 -0.93 -18.55 -22.19
C ASP A 36 -1.03 -17.06 -21.90
N GLN A 37 -1.05 -16.66 -20.61
CA GLN A 37 -1.29 -15.28 -20.20
C GLN A 37 -0.35 -14.84 -19.09
N LEU A 38 0.10 -13.58 -19.16
CA LEU A 38 0.75 -12.86 -18.09
C LEU A 38 -0.10 -11.63 -17.78
N ALA A 39 -0.56 -11.53 -16.52
CA ALA A 39 -1.42 -10.47 -16.05
C ALA A 39 -0.68 -9.60 -15.02
N ILE A 40 -0.39 -8.34 -15.38
CA ILE A 40 0.24 -7.36 -14.50
C ILE A 40 -0.86 -6.62 -13.76
N THR A 41 -0.97 -6.83 -12.45
CA THR A 41 -2.08 -6.34 -11.63
C THR A 41 -1.68 -5.16 -10.74
N HIS A 42 -0.42 -5.10 -10.32
CA HIS A 42 0.11 -4.04 -9.46
C HIS A 42 1.46 -3.54 -9.96
N ALA A 43 1.72 -2.26 -9.71
CA ALA A 43 3.04 -1.65 -9.79
C ALA A 43 3.31 -0.89 -8.48
N THR A 44 4.57 -0.87 -8.06
CA THR A 44 5.01 -0.06 -6.92
C THR A 44 5.76 1.17 -7.42
N GLY A 45 5.95 2.16 -6.54
CA GLY A 45 7.02 3.14 -6.66
C GLY A 45 8.37 2.55 -6.21
N PRO A 46 9.38 3.41 -6.06
CA PRO A 46 10.77 2.99 -5.79
C PRO A 46 11.00 2.50 -4.34
N GLY A 47 10.07 2.75 -3.44
CA GLY A 47 10.19 2.51 -2.00
C GLY A 47 10.50 3.77 -1.21
N LEU A 48 10.80 3.61 0.09
CA LEU A 48 10.99 4.74 1.01
C LEU A 48 12.44 5.20 1.12
N GLN A 49 13.40 4.30 0.93
CA GLN A 49 14.83 4.54 1.04
C GLN A 49 15.53 4.35 -0.32
N TRP A 50 14.84 4.70 -1.40
CA TRP A 50 15.39 4.62 -2.73
C TRP A 50 16.39 5.76 -2.98
N GLU A 51 17.33 5.53 -3.89
CA GLU A 51 18.27 6.53 -4.37
C GLU A 51 18.12 6.68 -5.87
N GLY A 52 18.04 7.92 -6.35
CA GLY A 52 17.92 8.22 -7.77
C GLY A 52 18.71 9.44 -8.19
N SER A 53 19.26 9.37 -9.39
CA SER A 53 19.93 10.47 -10.08
C SER A 53 19.47 10.49 -11.54
N SER A 54 20.07 11.34 -12.36
CA SER A 54 19.78 11.35 -13.81
C SER A 54 20.28 10.11 -14.56
N TYR A 55 21.04 9.22 -13.91
CA TYR A 55 21.70 8.09 -14.58
C TYR A 55 21.71 6.81 -13.72
N HIS A 56 21.09 6.83 -12.59
CA HIS A 56 21.14 5.72 -11.66
C HIS A 56 19.90 5.68 -10.77
N PHE A 57 19.40 4.49 -10.58
CA PHE A 57 18.26 4.21 -9.74
C PHE A 57 18.52 2.96 -8.87
N VAL A 58 18.40 3.11 -7.56
CA VAL A 58 18.44 2.00 -6.60
C VAL A 58 17.10 1.92 -5.90
N LYS A 59 16.40 0.82 -6.10
CA LYS A 59 15.13 0.53 -5.44
C LYS A 59 15.34 0.16 -3.96
N ASP A 60 14.39 0.50 -3.11
CA ASP A 60 14.34 0.05 -1.71
C ASP A 60 13.87 -1.41 -1.66
N THR A 61 14.82 -2.33 -1.76
CA THR A 61 14.52 -3.77 -1.87
C THR A 61 13.78 -4.31 -0.63
N GLU A 62 14.12 -3.83 0.59
CA GLU A 62 13.47 -4.30 1.83
C GLU A 62 11.99 -3.91 1.87
N TYR A 63 11.70 -2.65 1.51
CA TYR A 63 10.33 -2.18 1.40
C TYR A 63 9.54 -2.93 0.33
N LEU A 64 10.10 -3.06 -0.86
CA LEU A 64 9.45 -3.71 -1.99
C LEU A 64 9.19 -5.20 -1.74
N GLN A 65 10.11 -5.87 -1.04
CA GLN A 65 9.90 -7.25 -0.60
C GLN A 65 8.73 -7.36 0.39
N SER A 66 8.60 -6.39 1.29
CA SER A 66 7.47 -6.34 2.23
C SER A 66 6.13 -6.16 1.51
N VAL A 67 6.09 -5.27 0.51
CA VAL A 67 4.90 -5.08 -0.35
C VAL A 67 4.58 -6.36 -1.12
N LEU A 68 5.58 -6.98 -1.73
CA LEU A 68 5.40 -8.24 -2.48
C LEU A 68 4.84 -9.36 -1.61
N ASN A 69 5.34 -9.51 -0.38
CA ASN A 69 4.86 -10.51 0.57
C ASN A 69 3.38 -10.30 0.94
N ILE A 70 2.96 -9.04 1.12
CA ILE A 70 1.56 -8.69 1.39
C ILE A 70 0.70 -9.07 0.18
N LEU A 71 1.07 -8.66 -1.02
CA LEU A 71 0.31 -8.92 -2.23
C LEU A 71 0.25 -10.43 -2.56
N PHE A 72 1.35 -11.14 -2.32
CA PHE A 72 1.37 -12.60 -2.48
C PHE A 72 0.40 -13.29 -1.53
N GLU A 73 0.39 -12.91 -0.24
CA GLU A 73 -0.51 -13.51 0.74
C GLU A 73 -1.97 -13.16 0.46
N TYR A 74 -2.25 -11.92 -0.01
CA TYR A 74 -3.62 -11.49 -0.26
C TYR A 74 -4.20 -12.09 -1.54
N PHE A 75 -3.40 -12.19 -2.60
CA PHE A 75 -3.90 -12.46 -3.95
C PHE A 75 -3.19 -13.61 -4.67
N GLY A 76 -2.16 -14.19 -4.08
CA GLY A 76 -1.36 -15.24 -4.72
C GLY A 76 -0.56 -14.74 -5.93
N VAL A 77 -0.35 -13.43 -6.04
CA VAL A 77 0.40 -12.80 -7.13
C VAL A 77 1.90 -12.82 -6.84
N ASN A 78 2.71 -12.82 -7.91
CA ASN A 78 4.15 -12.94 -7.82
C ASN A 78 4.87 -11.77 -8.50
N TYR A 79 6.16 -11.66 -8.24
CA TYR A 79 7.05 -10.76 -8.94
C TYR A 79 7.12 -11.12 -10.44
N LEU A 80 7.01 -10.10 -11.31
CA LEU A 80 7.03 -10.26 -12.76
C LEU A 80 8.14 -9.46 -13.43
N GLY A 81 8.69 -8.44 -12.74
CA GLY A 81 9.73 -7.60 -13.29
C GLY A 81 9.85 -6.23 -12.66
N VAL A 82 10.61 -5.37 -13.34
CA VAL A 82 10.95 -4.01 -12.88
C VAL A 82 10.60 -3.01 -13.98
N TRP A 83 9.90 -1.95 -13.64
CA TRP A 83 9.74 -0.80 -14.51
C TRP A 83 10.64 0.33 -14.03
N HIS A 84 11.13 1.17 -14.97
CA HIS A 84 11.83 2.38 -14.60
C HIS A 84 11.71 3.46 -15.68
N LYS A 85 11.93 4.70 -15.25
CA LYS A 85 11.89 5.87 -16.12
C LYS A 85 13.31 6.29 -16.48
N HIS A 86 13.56 6.49 -17.78
CA HIS A 86 14.74 7.15 -18.27
C HIS A 86 14.51 8.68 -18.30
N PRO A 87 15.34 9.50 -17.64
CA PRO A 87 15.23 10.96 -17.70
C PRO A 87 15.63 11.51 -19.08
N ILE A 88 16.48 10.79 -19.79
CA ILE A 88 16.83 11.06 -21.18
C ILE A 88 15.90 10.23 -22.05
N SER A 89 15.46 10.76 -23.19
CA SER A 89 14.51 10.10 -24.10
C SER A 89 15.12 8.88 -24.82
N THR A 90 15.66 7.94 -24.04
CA THR A 90 16.13 6.64 -24.53
C THR A 90 14.98 5.62 -24.38
N PRO A 91 14.27 5.31 -25.47
CA PRO A 91 13.02 4.56 -25.42
C PRO A 91 13.20 3.04 -25.39
N HIS A 92 14.31 2.55 -24.93
CA HIS A 92 14.62 1.11 -24.89
C HIS A 92 15.53 0.78 -23.70
N PRO A 93 15.57 -0.48 -23.24
CA PRO A 93 16.47 -0.93 -22.20
C PRO A 93 17.95 -0.68 -22.57
N SER A 94 18.73 -0.21 -21.62
CA SER A 94 20.18 -0.10 -21.73
C SER A 94 20.86 -1.46 -21.58
N ASN A 95 22.15 -1.53 -21.88
CA ASN A 95 22.93 -2.75 -21.61
C ASN A 95 22.99 -3.07 -20.10
N GLY A 96 22.99 -2.07 -19.24
CA GLY A 96 22.93 -2.24 -17.80
C GLY A 96 21.61 -2.88 -17.35
N ASP A 97 20.49 -2.40 -17.88
CA ASP A 97 19.16 -2.95 -17.62
C ASP A 97 19.05 -4.42 -18.06
N ILE A 98 19.57 -4.73 -19.23
CA ILE A 98 19.60 -6.12 -19.74
C ILE A 98 20.45 -7.00 -18.84
N PHE A 99 21.63 -6.52 -18.41
CA PHE A 99 22.50 -7.30 -17.54
C PHE A 99 21.85 -7.57 -16.18
N SER A 100 21.32 -6.55 -15.50
CA SER A 100 20.63 -6.71 -14.23
C SER A 100 19.39 -7.60 -14.32
N ALA A 101 18.62 -7.46 -15.41
CA ALA A 101 17.46 -8.31 -15.63
C ALA A 101 17.84 -9.78 -15.88
N MET A 102 18.97 -10.03 -16.51
CA MET A 102 19.44 -11.40 -16.73
C MET A 102 19.92 -12.07 -15.45
N GLU A 103 20.51 -11.32 -14.51
CA GLU A 103 20.85 -11.85 -13.19
C GLU A 103 19.59 -12.36 -12.47
N GLU A 104 18.47 -11.64 -12.58
CA GLU A 104 17.18 -12.06 -12.00
C GLU A 104 16.54 -13.24 -12.78
N VAL A 105 16.64 -13.28 -14.11
CA VAL A 105 16.10 -14.39 -14.94
C VAL A 105 16.88 -15.68 -14.72
N ASP A 106 18.18 -15.57 -14.52
CA ASP A 106 19.07 -16.72 -14.29
C ASP A 106 19.03 -17.22 -12.84
N ASP A 107 18.38 -16.46 -11.92
CA ASP A 107 18.18 -16.90 -10.54
C ASP A 107 17.17 -18.05 -10.46
N PRO A 108 17.63 -19.25 -10.05
CA PRO A 108 16.76 -20.44 -9.98
C PRO A 108 15.66 -20.35 -8.92
N GLU A 109 15.81 -19.45 -7.92
CA GLU A 109 14.81 -19.24 -6.87
C GLU A 109 13.61 -18.44 -7.40
N LEU A 110 13.85 -17.49 -8.31
CA LEU A 110 12.79 -16.65 -8.88
C LEU A 110 11.97 -17.39 -9.95
N LYS A 111 12.53 -18.39 -10.61
CA LYS A 111 11.87 -19.22 -11.67
C LYS A 111 11.23 -18.37 -12.77
N LEU A 112 11.87 -17.28 -13.15
CA LEU A 112 11.40 -16.37 -14.18
C LEU A 112 11.79 -16.92 -15.54
N GLY A 113 10.83 -17.15 -16.42
CA GLY A 113 11.11 -17.50 -17.81
C GLY A 113 11.53 -16.29 -18.67
N GLU A 114 11.13 -15.10 -18.24
CA GLU A 114 11.45 -13.79 -18.80
C GLU A 114 11.12 -12.72 -17.74
N LEU A 115 11.78 -11.57 -17.79
CA LEU A 115 11.50 -10.41 -16.94
C LEU A 115 10.75 -9.35 -17.75
N ILE A 116 9.66 -8.83 -17.22
CA ILE A 116 8.91 -7.73 -17.83
C ILE A 116 9.55 -6.41 -17.37
N THR A 117 10.04 -5.63 -18.34
CA THR A 117 10.81 -4.41 -18.05
C THR A 117 10.30 -3.24 -18.89
N PRO A 118 9.19 -2.59 -18.51
CA PRO A 118 8.75 -1.38 -19.17
C PRO A 118 9.74 -0.23 -18.92
N ILE A 119 10.09 0.46 -20.01
CA ILE A 119 10.84 1.70 -19.96
C ILE A 119 9.87 2.87 -20.12
N CYS A 120 9.95 3.83 -19.22
CA CYS A 120 9.15 5.04 -19.28
C CYS A 120 9.99 6.22 -19.73
N VAL A 121 9.45 7.03 -20.63
CA VAL A 121 10.07 8.28 -21.07
C VAL A 121 9.06 9.42 -20.97
N MET A 122 9.55 10.60 -20.67
CA MET A 122 8.73 11.82 -20.68
C MET A 122 9.01 12.63 -21.95
N GLU A 123 7.99 12.77 -22.79
CA GLU A 123 8.06 13.56 -24.02
C GLU A 123 6.97 14.63 -24.01
N SER A 124 7.36 15.89 -24.10
CA SER A 124 6.42 17.02 -24.12
C SER A 124 5.40 17.02 -22.96
N GLY A 125 5.83 16.60 -21.76
CA GLY A 125 4.98 16.52 -20.56
C GLY A 125 4.05 15.30 -20.51
N GLN A 126 4.14 14.41 -21.49
CA GLN A 126 3.41 13.13 -21.48
C GLN A 126 4.35 11.98 -21.12
N VAL A 127 3.85 11.05 -20.33
CA VAL A 127 4.54 9.80 -19.99
C VAL A 127 4.18 8.75 -21.02
N ARG A 128 5.21 8.16 -21.64
CA ARG A 128 5.05 6.99 -22.52
C ARG A 128 5.65 5.79 -21.84
N VAL A 129 4.86 4.75 -21.70
CA VAL A 129 5.28 3.45 -21.13
C VAL A 129 5.49 2.48 -22.28
N LEU A 130 6.72 2.03 -22.46
CA LEU A 130 7.15 1.17 -23.54
C LEU A 130 7.45 -0.23 -22.97
N PRO A 131 6.59 -1.24 -23.23
CA PRO A 131 6.74 -2.54 -22.61
C PRO A 131 7.77 -3.41 -23.33
N PHE A 132 8.69 -3.97 -22.55
CA PHE A 132 9.69 -4.94 -23.01
C PHE A 132 9.66 -6.20 -22.15
N ALA A 133 10.07 -7.31 -22.76
CA ALA A 133 10.42 -8.52 -22.04
C ALA A 133 11.89 -8.85 -22.30
N ILE A 134 12.64 -9.11 -21.23
CA ILE A 134 14.05 -9.50 -21.31
C ILE A 134 14.17 -10.99 -21.12
N LYS A 135 14.89 -11.64 -22.05
CA LYS A 135 15.18 -13.07 -22.07
C LYS A 135 16.43 -13.33 -22.92
N GLU A 136 17.24 -14.34 -22.56
CA GLU A 136 18.32 -14.83 -23.41
C GLU A 136 19.34 -13.74 -23.83
N ARG A 137 19.70 -12.86 -22.88
CA ARG A 137 20.63 -11.73 -23.07
C ARG A 137 20.18 -10.70 -24.11
N GLY A 138 18.88 -10.59 -24.30
CA GLY A 138 18.31 -9.59 -25.19
C GLY A 138 16.95 -9.12 -24.69
N TYR A 139 16.35 -8.22 -25.42
CA TYR A 139 14.98 -7.79 -25.16
C TYR A 139 14.14 -7.87 -26.43
N ARG A 140 12.86 -7.95 -26.23
CA ARG A 140 11.86 -7.82 -27.29
C ARG A 140 10.77 -6.85 -26.86
N VAL A 141 10.23 -6.10 -27.81
CA VAL A 141 9.01 -5.32 -27.59
C VAL A 141 7.86 -6.30 -27.39
N ILE A 142 7.03 -6.04 -26.41
CA ILE A 142 5.78 -6.76 -26.20
C ILE A 142 4.60 -5.82 -26.41
N GLU A 143 3.48 -6.38 -26.80
CA GLU A 143 2.21 -5.67 -26.79
C GLU A 143 1.40 -6.14 -25.60
N TRP A 144 0.92 -5.20 -24.80
CA TRP A 144 0.01 -5.49 -23.70
C TRP A 144 -1.35 -4.84 -23.93
N THR A 145 -2.38 -5.47 -23.36
CA THR A 145 -3.75 -5.00 -23.46
C THR A 145 -4.15 -4.41 -22.10
N PRO A 146 -4.42 -3.10 -22.01
CA PRO A 146 -4.97 -2.50 -20.80
C PRO A 146 -6.35 -3.09 -20.48
N ARG A 147 -6.60 -3.35 -19.20
CA ARG A 147 -7.89 -3.82 -18.66
C ARG A 147 -8.27 -3.03 -17.43
N ASN A 148 -9.57 -2.92 -17.20
CA ASN A 148 -10.05 -2.37 -15.94
C ASN A 148 -9.62 -3.28 -14.79
N HIS A 149 -9.15 -2.69 -13.69
CA HIS A 149 -8.68 -3.43 -12.52
C HIS A 149 -9.80 -4.30 -11.91
N ASP A 150 -11.02 -3.78 -11.83
CA ASP A 150 -12.16 -4.49 -11.27
C ASP A 150 -12.57 -5.69 -12.13
N GLU A 151 -12.44 -5.59 -13.46
CA GLU A 151 -12.65 -6.72 -14.37
C GLU A 151 -11.61 -7.84 -14.15
N MET A 152 -10.36 -7.45 -13.85
CA MET A 152 -9.30 -8.42 -13.52
C MET A 152 -9.55 -9.09 -12.18
N GLN A 153 -10.11 -8.38 -11.19
CA GLN A 153 -10.55 -8.93 -9.92
C GLN A 153 -11.74 -9.90 -10.09
N ALA A 154 -12.74 -9.52 -10.88
CA ALA A 154 -13.94 -10.33 -11.11
C ALA A 154 -13.62 -11.69 -11.76
N ASN A 155 -12.59 -11.77 -12.59
CA ASN A 155 -12.13 -13.00 -13.22
C ASN A 155 -11.35 -13.95 -12.30
N GLY A 156 -11.31 -13.67 -10.99
CA GLY A 156 -10.74 -14.57 -9.99
C GLY A 156 -9.24 -14.40 -9.74
N SER A 157 -8.58 -13.52 -10.47
CA SER A 157 -7.14 -13.26 -10.30
C SER A 157 -6.81 -12.46 -9.03
N LEU A 158 -7.79 -11.81 -8.41
CA LEU A 158 -7.62 -10.95 -7.23
C LEU A 158 -8.78 -11.16 -6.25
N ARG A 159 -8.99 -12.39 -5.75
CA ARG A 159 -10.00 -12.69 -4.73
C ARG A 159 -9.40 -12.62 -3.33
N GLY A 160 -8.98 -11.45 -2.90
CA GLY A 160 -8.53 -11.27 -1.54
C GLY A 160 -9.27 -10.11 -0.89
N GLN A 161 -9.74 -10.34 0.32
CA GLN A 161 -10.03 -9.23 1.21
C GLN A 161 -8.91 -9.22 2.23
N TRP A 162 -8.17 -8.15 2.30
CA TRP A 162 -6.94 -8.05 3.09
C TRP A 162 -7.08 -8.60 4.52
N TYR A 163 -8.19 -8.33 5.19
CA TYR A 163 -8.49 -8.77 6.57
C TYR A 163 -8.74 -10.29 6.71
N ASN A 164 -8.83 -11.06 5.61
CA ASN A 164 -9.02 -12.52 5.64
C ASN A 164 -7.71 -13.29 5.73
N THR A 165 -6.59 -12.64 5.49
CA THR A 165 -5.27 -13.24 5.54
C THR A 165 -4.63 -13.08 6.92
N ASP A 166 -3.55 -13.81 7.19
CA ASP A 166 -2.87 -13.71 8.48
C ASP A 166 -2.16 -12.35 8.64
N ILE A 167 -1.55 -11.84 7.57
CA ILE A 167 -0.94 -10.50 7.56
C ILE A 167 -2.01 -9.43 7.76
N GLY A 168 -3.12 -9.54 7.05
CA GLY A 168 -4.21 -8.57 7.13
C GLY A 168 -4.93 -8.56 8.48
N ARG A 169 -5.20 -9.74 9.06
CA ARG A 169 -5.72 -9.82 10.44
C ARG A 169 -4.80 -9.17 11.46
N LYS A 170 -3.51 -9.41 11.32
CA LYS A 170 -2.48 -8.80 12.16
C LYS A 170 -2.49 -7.29 12.04
N ARG A 171 -2.54 -6.77 10.80
CA ARG A 171 -2.68 -5.35 10.54
C ARG A 171 -3.94 -4.76 11.16
N LEU A 172 -5.11 -5.41 11.02
CA LEU A 172 -6.35 -4.95 11.62
C LEU A 172 -6.28 -4.86 13.15
N ILE A 173 -5.68 -5.85 13.80
CA ILE A 173 -5.46 -5.85 15.26
C ILE A 173 -4.55 -4.67 15.67
N GLU A 174 -3.50 -4.42 14.94
CA GLU A 174 -2.58 -3.30 15.18
C GLU A 174 -3.29 -1.94 14.99
N GLU A 175 -4.15 -1.80 13.98
CA GLU A 175 -4.94 -0.58 13.78
C GLU A 175 -5.89 -0.31 14.96
N LEU A 176 -6.64 -1.35 15.37
CA LEU A 176 -7.60 -1.23 16.48
C LEU A 176 -6.91 -0.90 17.81
N ALA A 177 -5.76 -1.51 18.08
CA ALA A 177 -4.98 -1.20 19.28
C ALA A 177 -4.50 0.26 19.29
N ARG A 178 -4.09 0.80 18.14
CA ARG A 178 -3.64 2.19 18.02
C ARG A 178 -4.78 3.21 18.13
N PHE A 179 -6.02 2.82 17.82
CA PHE A 179 -7.18 3.70 18.06
C PHE A 179 -7.39 3.98 19.55
N ASP A 180 -7.14 3.00 20.41
CA ASP A 180 -7.17 3.20 21.87
C ASP A 180 -6.10 4.22 22.30
N ASP A 181 -4.89 4.16 21.72
CA ASP A 181 -3.79 5.08 22.05
C ASP A 181 -4.12 6.54 21.69
N VAL A 182 -4.89 6.77 20.63
CA VAL A 182 -5.33 8.12 20.24
C VAL A 182 -6.69 8.50 20.82
N GLY A 183 -7.29 7.65 21.65
CA GLY A 183 -8.53 7.92 22.39
C GLY A 183 -9.72 8.17 21.48
N VAL A 184 -9.94 7.31 20.49
CA VAL A 184 -11.11 7.35 19.60
C VAL A 184 -11.92 6.08 19.69
N ASP A 185 -13.24 6.21 19.54
CA ASP A 185 -14.13 5.07 19.37
C ASP A 185 -14.23 4.74 17.89
N ALA A 186 -13.87 3.50 17.54
CA ALA A 186 -13.96 2.97 16.19
C ALA A 186 -15.08 1.95 16.09
N GLU A 187 -15.92 2.07 15.07
CA GLU A 187 -16.95 1.12 14.72
C GLU A 187 -16.62 0.50 13.36
N LEU A 188 -16.51 -0.83 13.35
CA LEU A 188 -16.29 -1.58 12.13
C LEU A 188 -17.63 -1.97 11.50
N LEU A 189 -17.91 -1.46 10.30
CA LEU A 189 -19.14 -1.72 9.57
C LEU A 189 -18.85 -2.55 8.31
N LYS A 190 -19.63 -3.60 8.11
CA LYS A 190 -19.60 -4.38 6.86
C LYS A 190 -20.62 -3.82 5.88
N GLY A 191 -20.16 -3.46 4.68
CA GLY A 191 -21.03 -3.06 3.57
C GLY A 191 -21.70 -4.26 2.90
N ASN A 192 -22.76 -4.01 2.13
CA ASN A 192 -23.47 -5.05 1.35
C ASN A 192 -22.59 -5.65 0.23
N ASP A 193 -21.53 -4.97 -0.14
CA ASP A 193 -20.53 -5.36 -1.14
C ASP A 193 -19.32 -6.09 -0.53
N GLU A 194 -19.45 -6.53 0.73
CA GLU A 194 -18.38 -7.11 1.53
C GLU A 194 -17.20 -6.16 1.84
N THR A 195 -17.30 -4.89 1.52
CA THR A 195 -16.31 -3.90 1.93
C THR A 195 -16.45 -3.57 3.43
N TYR A 196 -15.34 -3.27 4.07
CA TYR A 196 -15.32 -2.82 5.46
C TYR A 196 -15.11 -1.32 5.53
N ARG A 197 -15.98 -0.67 6.29
CA ARG A 197 -15.86 0.73 6.66
C ARG A 197 -15.50 0.83 8.12
N ILE A 198 -14.58 1.67 8.44
CA ILE A 198 -14.24 2.02 9.80
C ILE A 198 -14.80 3.42 10.06
N ASN A 199 -15.80 3.52 10.92
CA ASN A 199 -16.32 4.80 11.38
C ASN A 199 -15.62 5.18 12.67
N ILE A 200 -14.95 6.32 12.68
CA ILE A 200 -14.27 6.85 13.85
C ILE A 200 -15.04 8.06 14.35
N THR A 201 -15.60 7.95 15.56
CA THR A 201 -16.23 9.08 16.24
C THR A 201 -15.14 9.91 16.92
N LEU A 202 -15.06 11.19 16.58
CA LEU A 202 -14.13 12.13 17.21
C LEU A 202 -14.72 12.58 18.54
N THR A 203 -13.99 12.39 19.63
CA THR A 203 -14.44 12.77 20.97
C THR A 203 -14.60 14.29 21.12
N GLU A 204 -13.88 15.08 20.34
CA GLU A 204 -13.90 16.54 20.36
C GLU A 204 -15.11 17.14 19.62
N ASP A 205 -15.77 16.35 18.79
CA ASP A 205 -16.92 16.80 18.00
C ASP A 205 -17.80 15.57 17.64
N SER A 206 -18.77 15.29 18.51
CA SER A 206 -19.67 14.14 18.36
C SER A 206 -20.53 14.16 17.09
N ASN A 207 -20.64 15.32 16.42
CA ASN A 207 -21.37 15.46 15.17
C ASN A 207 -20.50 15.17 13.93
N ARG A 208 -19.19 15.04 14.09
CA ARG A 208 -18.26 14.72 13.03
C ARG A 208 -17.64 13.33 13.21
N ARG A 209 -17.56 12.61 12.11
CA ARG A 209 -16.96 11.26 12.06
C ARG A 209 -15.98 11.18 10.90
N LEU A 210 -14.85 10.51 11.12
CA LEU A 210 -14.03 10.05 10.01
C LEU A 210 -14.59 8.72 9.51
N VAL A 211 -14.85 8.65 8.22
CA VAL A 211 -15.31 7.44 7.54
C VAL A 211 -14.16 6.97 6.67
N ILE A 212 -13.64 5.78 6.97
CA ILE A 212 -12.47 5.20 6.31
C ILE A 212 -12.91 3.96 5.56
N LEU A 213 -12.62 3.90 4.27
CA LEU A 213 -12.85 2.76 3.41
C LEU A 213 -11.49 2.18 2.99
N CYS A 214 -11.18 0.99 3.51
CA CYS A 214 -9.95 0.30 3.15
C CYS A 214 -10.17 -0.54 1.88
N PRO A 215 -9.37 -0.32 0.81
CA PRO A 215 -9.45 -1.15 -0.38
C PRO A 215 -8.96 -2.59 -0.11
N ALA A 216 -9.19 -3.48 -1.06
CA ALA A 216 -8.78 -4.89 -0.95
C ALA A 216 -7.26 -5.04 -0.78
N GLU A 217 -6.49 -4.10 -1.30
CA GLU A 217 -5.03 -4.06 -1.25
C GLU A 217 -4.47 -3.30 -0.02
N TYR A 218 -5.33 -2.90 0.92
CA TYR A 218 -4.86 -2.20 2.13
C TYR A 218 -3.88 -3.07 2.93
N PRO A 219 -2.73 -2.58 3.40
CA PRO A 219 -2.25 -1.20 3.41
C PRO A 219 -1.35 -0.81 2.23
N VAL A 220 -1.22 -1.63 1.19
CA VAL A 220 -0.40 -1.32 0.01
C VAL A 220 -0.95 -0.10 -0.73
N ILE A 221 -2.28 -0.02 -0.85
CA ILE A 221 -3.00 1.12 -1.39
C ILE A 221 -3.62 1.93 -0.25
N ALA A 222 -3.55 3.25 -0.36
CA ALA A 222 -4.13 4.17 0.61
C ALA A 222 -5.63 3.91 0.80
N PRO A 223 -6.16 4.08 2.03
CA PRO A 223 -7.60 4.10 2.25
C PRO A 223 -8.22 5.38 1.69
N GLU A 224 -9.50 5.29 1.34
CA GLU A 224 -10.32 6.48 1.12
C GLU A 224 -10.83 6.98 2.46
N VAL A 225 -10.65 8.28 2.73
CA VAL A 225 -11.06 8.88 3.99
C VAL A 225 -11.92 10.10 3.73
N ALA A 226 -13.08 10.15 4.38
CA ALA A 226 -13.97 11.30 4.34
C ALA A 226 -14.37 11.74 5.75
N ILE A 227 -14.68 13.02 5.90
CA ILE A 227 -15.29 13.59 7.07
C ILE A 227 -16.79 13.62 6.84
N TYR A 228 -17.57 12.93 7.66
CA TYR A 228 -19.03 13.07 7.70
C TYR A 228 -19.41 14.13 8.73
N ASP A 229 -20.21 15.11 8.32
CA ASP A 229 -20.78 16.11 9.21
C ASP A 229 -22.26 15.80 9.45
N GLY A 230 -22.61 15.41 10.67
CA GLY A 230 -23.96 15.06 11.05
C GLY A 230 -24.95 16.24 11.08
N ASN A 231 -24.45 17.49 11.07
CA ASN A 231 -25.32 18.67 11.02
C ASN A 231 -25.82 18.94 9.60
N THR A 232 -24.97 18.74 8.58
CA THR A 232 -25.30 18.96 7.16
C THR A 232 -25.68 17.68 6.44
N ASN A 233 -25.36 16.53 7.02
CA ASN A 233 -25.50 15.20 6.41
C ASN A 233 -24.67 15.06 5.11
N GLU A 234 -23.50 15.67 5.09
CA GLU A 234 -22.59 15.71 3.94
C GLU A 234 -21.28 14.98 4.24
N TYR A 235 -20.61 14.53 3.16
CA TYR A 235 -19.27 13.93 3.21
C TYR A 235 -18.29 14.85 2.49
N GLU A 236 -17.17 15.13 3.14
CA GLU A 236 -16.06 15.89 2.58
C GLU A 236 -14.79 14.99 2.55
N PRO A 237 -14.14 14.80 1.38
CA PRO A 237 -12.89 14.03 1.32
C PRO A 237 -11.82 14.65 2.22
N LEU A 238 -11.16 13.82 3.02
CA LEU A 238 -10.05 14.27 3.84
C LEU A 238 -8.82 14.57 2.97
N ARG A 239 -8.33 15.81 3.03
CA ARG A 239 -7.03 16.18 2.47
C ARG A 239 -5.95 15.93 3.51
N SER A 240 -4.96 15.10 3.18
CA SER A 240 -3.94 14.63 4.10
C SER A 240 -2.63 14.40 3.36
N ASN A 241 -1.52 14.91 3.92
CA ASN A 241 -0.19 14.62 3.41
C ASN A 241 0.17 13.15 3.57
N LEU A 242 -0.34 12.49 4.62
CA LEU A 242 -0.13 11.06 4.83
C LEU A 242 -0.82 10.23 3.77
N LEU A 243 -2.03 10.60 3.34
CA LEU A 243 -2.71 9.94 2.22
C LEU A 243 -1.99 10.14 0.89
N GLU A 244 -1.46 11.33 0.63
CA GLU A 244 -0.69 11.62 -0.59
C GLU A 244 0.65 10.88 -0.64
N ASN A 245 1.25 10.60 0.53
CA ASN A 245 2.53 9.89 0.68
C ASN A 245 2.36 8.53 1.36
N TRP A 246 1.21 7.89 1.14
CA TRP A 246 0.86 6.63 1.79
C TRP A 246 1.87 5.53 1.52
N ASN A 247 2.13 4.74 2.56
CA ASN A 247 2.94 3.54 2.48
C ASN A 247 2.51 2.52 3.53
N ILE A 248 3.00 1.28 3.44
CA ILE A 248 2.59 0.17 4.31
C ILE A 248 2.89 0.36 5.80
N TYR A 249 3.71 1.34 6.17
CA TYR A 249 4.07 1.62 7.57
C TYR A 249 3.24 2.73 8.20
N ILE A 250 2.42 3.45 7.41
CA ILE A 250 1.48 4.44 7.94
C ILE A 250 0.25 3.70 8.48
N TYR A 251 -0.20 4.10 9.67
CA TYR A 251 -1.39 3.58 10.33
C TYR A 251 -2.53 4.61 10.30
N LEU A 252 -3.76 4.12 10.39
CA LEU A 252 -4.95 4.98 10.37
C LEU A 252 -4.99 5.95 11.56
N SER A 253 -4.41 5.57 12.70
CA SER A 253 -4.27 6.45 13.87
C SER A 253 -3.44 7.70 13.58
N GLU A 254 -2.46 7.60 12.67
CA GLU A 254 -1.65 8.74 12.27
C GLU A 254 -2.45 9.75 11.44
N LEU A 255 -3.40 9.29 10.62
CA LEU A 255 -4.34 10.17 9.90
C LEU A 255 -5.25 10.93 10.86
N ILE A 256 -5.70 10.27 11.94
CA ILE A 256 -6.51 10.91 12.98
C ILE A 256 -5.72 12.00 13.67
N GLN A 257 -4.46 11.73 14.00
CA GLN A 257 -3.59 12.70 14.64
C GLN A 257 -3.29 13.89 13.71
N GLU A 258 -2.98 13.64 12.43
CA GLU A 258 -2.80 14.70 11.43
C GLU A 258 -4.06 15.58 11.31
N TYR A 259 -5.25 14.97 11.25
CA TYR A 259 -6.51 15.70 11.20
C TYR A 259 -6.69 16.60 12.42
N ARG A 260 -6.40 16.12 13.64
CA ARG A 260 -6.46 16.90 14.89
C ARG A 260 -5.45 18.06 14.90
N ASP A 261 -4.24 17.81 14.44
CA ASP A 261 -3.18 18.81 14.37
C ASP A 261 -3.54 19.94 13.39
N VAL A 262 -4.10 19.62 12.24
CA VAL A 262 -4.59 20.61 11.26
C VAL A 262 -5.74 21.43 11.84
N LYS A 263 -6.70 20.79 12.52
CA LYS A 263 -7.84 21.47 13.14
C LYS A 263 -7.40 22.41 14.28
N SER A 264 -6.49 21.98 15.14
CA SER A 264 -5.95 22.79 16.24
C SER A 264 -5.13 23.97 15.73
N ASN A 265 -4.34 23.78 14.66
CA ASN A 265 -3.57 24.85 14.04
C ASN A 265 -4.46 25.85 13.28
N SER A 266 -5.56 25.41 12.69
CA SER A 266 -6.54 26.29 12.03
C SER A 266 -7.25 27.21 13.04
N THR A 267 -7.47 26.74 14.26
CA THR A 267 -7.97 27.54 15.37
C THR A 267 -6.89 28.45 15.97
N ALA A 268 -5.62 28.07 15.86
CA ALA A 268 -4.47 28.86 16.36
C ALA A 268 -3.91 29.83 15.30
N GLN A 269 -4.18 29.64 14.00
CA GLN A 269 -3.68 30.46 12.88
C GLN A 269 -4.45 31.78 12.65
N LEU A 270 -5.15 32.27 13.64
CA LEU A 270 -5.24 33.73 13.82
C LEU A 270 -3.90 34.31 14.33
N GLY A 271 -2.83 33.56 14.41
CA GLY A 271 -1.51 34.00 14.84
C GLY A 271 -0.39 32.99 14.57
N GLY A 272 0.31 33.11 13.45
CA GLY A 272 1.73 32.74 13.29
C GLY A 272 2.06 31.39 12.64
N ASN A 273 2.76 31.44 11.55
CA ASN A 273 3.42 30.32 10.84
C ASN A 273 4.46 29.58 11.71
N ILE A 274 4.31 28.29 11.89
CA ILE A 274 5.42 27.41 12.33
C ILE A 274 5.39 26.11 11.51
N SER A 275 6.35 25.97 10.61
CA SER A 275 6.70 24.69 9.98
C SER A 275 7.48 23.82 10.99
N ARG A 276 6.93 22.68 11.41
CA ARG A 276 7.68 21.68 12.19
C ARG A 276 8.45 20.75 11.24
N PRO A 277 9.73 20.47 11.52
CA PRO A 277 10.48 19.46 10.78
C PRO A 277 9.94 18.05 11.09
N LEU A 278 9.86 17.22 10.05
CA LEU A 278 9.55 15.79 10.18
C LEU A 278 10.53 15.09 11.12
N PRO A 279 10.09 14.15 11.95
CA PRO A 279 10.99 13.37 12.80
C PRO A 279 12.00 12.58 11.97
N PRO A 280 13.23 12.38 12.44
CA PRO A 280 14.27 11.69 11.68
C PRO A 280 13.86 10.24 11.37
N ARG A 281 14.10 9.83 10.12
CA ARG A 281 13.72 8.53 9.52
C ARG A 281 14.05 7.27 10.34
N ASN A 282 14.98 7.35 11.28
CA ASN A 282 15.44 6.20 12.07
C ASN A 282 14.48 5.74 13.19
N TRP A 283 13.53 6.58 13.57
CA TRP A 283 12.55 6.24 14.64
C TRP A 283 11.53 5.18 14.20
N VAL A 284 11.17 5.16 12.94
CA VAL A 284 10.20 4.22 12.39
C VAL A 284 10.76 2.79 12.40
N ARG A 285 12.05 2.62 12.10
CA ARG A 285 12.70 1.31 11.97
C ARG A 285 12.90 0.58 13.30
N ASP A 286 13.25 1.28 14.36
CA ASP A 286 13.56 0.68 15.67
C ASP A 286 12.30 0.49 16.53
N GLY A 287 11.30 1.36 16.39
CA GLY A 287 10.00 1.22 17.03
C GLY A 287 9.24 -0.02 16.55
N HIS A 288 9.26 -0.33 15.25
CA HIS A 288 8.57 -1.50 14.70
C HIS A 288 9.15 -2.84 15.17
N LYS A 289 10.46 -2.95 15.37
CA LYS A 289 11.06 -4.18 15.93
C LYS A 289 10.62 -4.43 17.36
N LEU A 290 10.55 -3.37 18.15
CA LEU A 290 10.14 -3.47 19.56
C LEU A 290 8.64 -3.76 19.70
N VAL A 291 7.79 -3.12 18.90
CA VAL A 291 6.34 -3.34 18.90
C VAL A 291 6.00 -4.74 18.37
N ARG A 292 6.65 -5.24 17.33
CA ARG A 292 6.46 -6.64 16.87
C ARG A 292 6.78 -7.66 17.95
N VAL A 293 7.86 -7.46 18.70
CA VAL A 293 8.26 -8.34 19.81
C VAL A 293 7.27 -8.21 20.97
N LEU A 294 6.81 -7.00 21.28
CA LEU A 294 5.87 -6.74 22.38
C LEU A 294 4.46 -7.25 22.07
N CYS A 295 3.96 -7.10 20.84
CA CYS A 295 2.66 -7.66 20.43
C CYS A 295 2.69 -9.20 20.40
N TYR A 296 3.77 -9.81 19.91
CA TYR A 296 3.93 -11.28 19.97
C TYR A 296 4.05 -11.79 21.41
N LEU A 297 4.78 -11.09 22.27
CA LEU A 297 4.86 -11.38 23.70
C LEU A 297 3.55 -11.10 24.42
N ALA A 298 2.83 -10.02 24.10
CA ALA A 298 1.53 -9.72 24.69
C ALA A 298 0.48 -10.80 24.34
N TRP A 299 0.46 -11.27 23.10
CA TRP A 299 -0.44 -12.38 22.70
C TRP A 299 -0.09 -13.69 23.43
N THR A 300 1.19 -13.96 23.64
CA THR A 300 1.66 -15.14 24.40
C THR A 300 1.44 -14.96 25.91
N VAL A 301 1.51 -13.74 26.42
CA VAL A 301 1.34 -13.37 27.84
C VAL A 301 -0.14 -13.27 28.22
N VAL A 302 -1.06 -12.82 27.35
CA VAL A 302 -2.51 -12.87 27.58
C VAL A 302 -2.99 -14.30 27.85
N LYS A 303 -2.32 -15.31 27.32
CA LYS A 303 -2.57 -16.73 27.68
C LYS A 303 -2.01 -17.15 29.04
N ILE A 304 -1.08 -16.42 29.66
CA ILE A 304 -0.27 -16.90 30.77
C ILE A 304 -0.33 -16.04 32.05
N THR A 305 -0.71 -14.73 32.00
CA THR A 305 -0.65 -13.84 33.18
C THR A 305 -1.86 -12.93 33.34
N LYS A 306 -2.19 -12.64 34.64
CA LYS A 306 -3.28 -11.75 35.06
C LYS A 306 -2.99 -10.30 34.71
N TRP A 307 -3.64 -9.83 33.66
CA TRP A 307 -3.61 -8.41 33.27
C TRP A 307 -4.53 -7.54 34.15
N PRO A 308 -4.30 -6.21 34.22
CA PRO A 308 -5.27 -5.29 34.82
C PRO A 308 -6.63 -5.45 34.13
N SER A 309 -7.70 -5.52 34.91
CA SER A 309 -9.06 -5.89 34.50
C SER A 309 -9.59 -5.08 33.30
N ASP A 310 -9.21 -3.81 33.18
CA ASP A 310 -9.75 -2.89 32.18
C ASP A 310 -9.15 -3.11 30.78
N LEU A 311 -7.86 -3.41 30.72
CA LEU A 311 -7.18 -3.67 29.44
C LEU A 311 -7.54 -5.07 28.92
N ALA A 312 -7.65 -6.06 29.82
CA ALA A 312 -8.09 -7.41 29.49
C ALA A 312 -9.55 -7.41 28.96
N MET A 313 -10.45 -6.58 29.55
CA MET A 313 -11.83 -6.45 29.06
C MET A 313 -11.90 -5.74 27.70
N LYS A 314 -11.07 -4.73 27.44
CA LYS A 314 -11.03 -4.06 26.13
C LYS A 314 -10.53 -4.98 25.04
N VAL A 315 -9.41 -5.68 25.27
CA VAL A 315 -8.89 -6.69 24.35
C VAL A 315 -9.90 -7.82 24.14
N ALA A 316 -10.56 -8.31 25.20
CA ALA A 316 -11.60 -9.32 25.12
C ALA A 316 -12.80 -8.83 24.30
N LYS A 317 -13.23 -7.56 24.47
CA LYS A 317 -14.32 -6.96 23.69
C LYS A 317 -13.97 -6.89 22.18
N TYR A 318 -12.75 -6.51 21.84
CA TYR A 318 -12.29 -6.49 20.45
C TYR A 318 -12.12 -7.90 19.88
N MET A 319 -11.63 -8.85 20.69
CA MET A 319 -11.51 -10.25 20.26
C MET A 319 -12.88 -10.91 20.08
N ASP A 320 -13.86 -10.62 20.95
CA ASP A 320 -15.25 -11.11 20.84
C ASP A 320 -15.96 -10.52 19.60
N GLN A 321 -15.68 -9.25 19.28
CA GLN A 321 -16.14 -8.64 18.04
C GLN A 321 -15.51 -9.28 16.81
N LEU A 322 -14.22 -9.57 16.85
CA LEU A 322 -13.50 -10.28 15.81
C LEU A 322 -13.98 -11.74 15.67
N GLU A 323 -14.18 -12.47 16.78
CA GLU A 323 -14.70 -13.86 16.76
C GLU A 323 -16.13 -13.90 16.21
N LYS A 324 -17.03 -13.04 16.66
CA LYS A 324 -18.37 -12.90 16.06
C LYS A 324 -18.31 -12.63 14.58
N TRP A 325 -17.39 -11.77 14.19
CA TRP A 325 -17.16 -11.40 12.82
C TRP A 325 -16.62 -12.57 11.97
N PHE A 326 -15.83 -13.49 12.55
CA PHE A 326 -15.36 -14.71 11.87
C PHE A 326 -16.41 -15.82 11.88
N ASP A 327 -17.22 -15.95 12.95
CA ASP A 327 -18.22 -17.02 13.09
C ASP A 327 -19.45 -16.79 12.19
N ASP A 328 -19.88 -15.56 11.97
CA ASP A 328 -20.95 -15.20 11.02
C ASP A 328 -20.59 -15.51 9.55
N ARG A 329 -19.37 -15.99 9.29
CA ARG A 329 -18.88 -16.36 7.97
C ARG A 329 -18.78 -17.82 7.69
N ASN A 330 -18.82 -18.66 8.71
CA ASN A 330 -18.73 -20.11 8.58
C ASN A 330 -20.13 -20.76 8.60
N GLN A 331 -21.19 -19.97 8.55
CA GLN A 331 -22.56 -20.37 8.28
C GLN A 331 -23.02 -19.86 6.91
#